data_f59ce9eba8986f25bb5037cd4c25f3d7
#
_entry.id   f59ce9eba8986f25bb5037cd4c25f3d7
#
_cell.length_a   1.000
_cell.length_b   1.000
_cell.length_c   1.000
_cell.angle_alpha   90.00
_cell.angle_beta   90.00
_cell.angle_gamma   90.00
#
_symmetry.space_group_name_H-M   'P 1'
#
loop_
_entity.id
_entity.type
_entity.pdbx_description
1 polymer ?
#
loop_
_entity_poly.entity_id
_entity_poly.type
_entity_poly.pdbx_seq_one_letter_code
_entity_poly.pdbx_strand_id
1 'polypeptide(L)'
;MRIRREKELTRIRQDKSALANYMQEKAAGIKQLESIIKKVLEDKARFEREERIRQQQEALKTKEFNLLKGQLPWPTEGRVILKFGKQWNTKLKTTTDNPGIDIKAHPGSPIRCTMSGVVTTVTYIRGYGTTIIIDHGGGFYTVYSHVTNIQTSVDSEVRSGDVIAYMGDSGSINGSKLHFEIWGKGQKLDPEKWLIKK
;
A
#
# COMPACT_ATOMS: atom_id res chain seq x y z
N MET A 1 -35.23 47.73 -62.83
CA MET A 1 -35.61 47.66 -61.39
C MET A 1 -35.92 46.25 -60.86
N ARG A 2 -36.67 45.42 -61.65
CA ARG A 2 -37.08 44.07 -61.20
C ARG A 2 -35.90 43.09 -60.91
N ILE A 3 -34.91 43.00 -61.80
CA ILE A 3 -33.75 42.10 -61.66
C ILE A 3 -32.89 42.42 -60.41
N ARG A 4 -32.79 43.70 -60.03
CA ARG A 4 -31.98 44.11 -58.82
C ARG A 4 -32.68 43.67 -57.54
N ARG A 5 -34.03 43.77 -57.49
CA ARG A 5 -34.83 43.25 -56.37
C ARG A 5 -34.78 41.73 -56.22
N GLU A 6 -34.75 41.00 -57.31
CA GLU A 6 -34.66 39.53 -57.28
C GLU A 6 -33.31 39.06 -56.79
N LYS A 7 -32.20 39.70 -57.19
CA LYS A 7 -30.86 39.41 -56.67
C LYS A 7 -30.76 39.71 -55.21
N GLU A 8 -31.32 40.79 -54.72
CA GLU A 8 -31.28 41.17 -53.32
C GLU A 8 -32.14 40.22 -52.46
N LEU A 9 -33.28 39.80 -52.91
CA LEU A 9 -34.12 38.77 -52.26
C LEU A 9 -33.41 37.40 -52.16
N THR A 10 -32.69 37.00 -53.20
CA THR A 10 -31.94 35.75 -53.22
C THR A 10 -30.77 35.80 -52.19
N ARG A 11 -30.07 36.92 -52.11
CA ARG A 11 -28.99 37.14 -51.13
C ARG A 11 -29.52 37.09 -49.69
N ILE A 12 -30.62 37.80 -49.41
CA ILE A 12 -31.24 37.78 -48.07
C ILE A 12 -31.70 36.36 -47.65
N ARG A 13 -32.25 35.59 -48.62
CA ARG A 13 -32.62 34.18 -48.36
C ARG A 13 -31.43 33.30 -48.07
N GLN A 14 -30.30 33.48 -48.78
CA GLN A 14 -29.06 32.76 -48.53
C GLN A 14 -28.48 33.12 -47.17
N ASP A 15 -28.40 34.41 -46.82
CA ASP A 15 -27.91 34.88 -45.52
C ASP A 15 -28.75 34.36 -44.36
N LYS A 16 -30.10 34.37 -44.54
CA LYS A 16 -31.03 33.81 -43.54
C LYS A 16 -30.86 32.29 -43.35
N SER A 17 -30.63 31.54 -44.42
CA SER A 17 -30.37 30.09 -44.36
C SER A 17 -29.04 29.80 -43.68
N ALA A 18 -27.98 30.53 -44.03
CA ALA A 18 -26.67 30.39 -43.42
C ALA A 18 -26.72 30.69 -41.91
N LEU A 19 -27.45 31.76 -41.52
CA LEU A 19 -27.64 32.09 -40.10
C LEU A 19 -28.42 31.01 -39.35
N ALA A 20 -29.47 30.44 -39.96
CA ALA A 20 -30.25 29.37 -39.35
C ALA A 20 -29.41 28.11 -39.12
N ASN A 21 -28.58 27.72 -40.09
CA ASN A 21 -27.65 26.59 -39.96
C ASN A 21 -26.62 26.84 -38.86
N TYR A 22 -26.01 28.02 -38.80
CA TYR A 22 -25.10 28.39 -37.74
C TYR A 22 -25.72 28.33 -36.35
N MET A 23 -26.94 28.82 -36.19
CA MET A 23 -27.67 28.73 -34.91
C MET A 23 -27.97 27.29 -34.51
N GLN A 24 -28.30 26.42 -35.48
CA GLN A 24 -28.55 25.00 -35.25
C GLN A 24 -27.28 24.28 -34.81
N GLU A 25 -26.15 24.53 -35.48
CA GLU A 25 -24.84 23.98 -35.09
C GLU A 25 -24.40 24.45 -33.68
N LYS A 26 -24.60 25.74 -33.40
CA LYS A 26 -24.35 26.27 -32.05
C LYS A 26 -25.20 25.60 -30.97
N ALA A 27 -26.48 25.41 -31.23
CA ALA A 27 -27.39 24.75 -30.30
C ALA A 27 -27.01 23.27 -30.07
N ALA A 28 -26.58 22.57 -31.13
CA ALA A 28 -26.06 21.20 -30.99
C ALA A 28 -24.76 21.15 -30.20
N GLY A 29 -23.84 22.09 -30.44
CA GLY A 29 -22.59 22.22 -29.67
C GLY A 29 -22.82 22.50 -28.19
N ILE A 30 -23.79 23.34 -27.85
CA ILE A 30 -24.16 23.62 -26.45
C ILE A 30 -24.66 22.35 -25.76
N LYS A 31 -25.56 21.58 -26.38
CA LYS A 31 -26.05 20.31 -25.83
C LYS A 31 -24.93 19.28 -25.64
N GLN A 32 -24.02 19.22 -26.59
CA GLN A 32 -22.84 18.32 -26.45
C GLN A 32 -21.94 18.74 -25.27
N LEU A 33 -21.69 20.02 -25.12
CA LEU A 33 -20.89 20.56 -24.01
C LEU A 33 -21.57 20.29 -22.66
N GLU A 34 -22.86 20.51 -22.53
CA GLU A 34 -23.65 20.20 -21.33
C GLU A 34 -23.55 18.71 -20.96
N SER A 35 -23.64 17.81 -21.94
CA SER A 35 -23.49 16.37 -21.75
C SER A 35 -22.09 16.00 -21.25
N ILE A 36 -21.06 16.61 -21.82
CA ILE A 36 -19.66 16.39 -21.39
C ILE A 36 -19.47 16.87 -19.96
N ILE A 37 -19.94 18.07 -19.63
CA ILE A 37 -19.82 18.65 -18.27
C ILE A 37 -20.54 17.74 -17.28
N LYS A 38 -21.76 17.28 -17.59
CA LYS A 38 -22.51 16.37 -16.72
C LYS A 38 -21.71 15.10 -16.43
N LYS A 39 -21.13 14.48 -17.47
CA LYS A 39 -20.31 13.28 -17.31
C LYS A 39 -19.09 13.52 -16.44
N VAL A 40 -18.38 14.64 -16.65
CA VAL A 40 -17.21 15.01 -15.81
C VAL A 40 -17.59 15.18 -14.34
N LEU A 41 -18.75 15.78 -14.06
CA LEU A 41 -19.23 15.95 -12.69
C LEU A 41 -19.62 14.62 -12.04
N GLU A 42 -20.25 13.71 -12.81
CA GLU A 42 -20.59 12.35 -12.34
C GLU A 42 -19.32 11.52 -12.05
N ASP A 43 -18.32 11.58 -12.94
CA ASP A 43 -17.03 10.89 -12.75
C ASP A 43 -16.28 11.42 -11.52
N LYS A 44 -16.27 12.74 -11.33
CA LYS A 44 -15.67 13.37 -10.14
C LYS A 44 -16.37 12.93 -8.85
N ALA A 45 -17.70 12.94 -8.83
CA ALA A 45 -18.46 12.52 -7.65
C ALA A 45 -18.26 11.04 -7.32
N ARG A 46 -18.11 10.17 -8.36
CA ARG A 46 -17.77 8.76 -8.18
C ARG A 46 -16.39 8.60 -7.55
N PHE A 47 -15.38 9.26 -8.09
CA PHE A 47 -14.01 9.22 -7.56
C PHE A 47 -13.94 9.66 -6.09
N GLU A 48 -14.58 10.78 -5.75
CA GLU A 48 -14.64 11.29 -4.37
C GLU A 48 -15.34 10.31 -3.41
N ARG A 49 -16.36 9.58 -3.91
CA ARG A 49 -17.06 8.56 -3.13
C ARG A 49 -16.18 7.34 -2.88
N GLU A 50 -15.49 6.85 -3.91
CA GLU A 50 -14.55 5.72 -3.80
C GLU A 50 -13.41 6.03 -2.84
N GLU A 51 -12.85 7.24 -2.92
CA GLU A 51 -11.83 7.73 -1.98
C GLU A 51 -12.33 7.72 -0.53
N ARG A 52 -13.54 8.22 -0.27
CA ARG A 52 -14.14 8.21 1.07
C ARG A 52 -14.33 6.79 1.61
N ILE A 53 -14.81 5.86 0.78
CA ILE A 53 -14.99 4.46 1.16
C ILE A 53 -13.65 3.84 1.51
N ARG A 54 -12.62 4.05 0.68
CA ARG A 54 -11.25 3.57 0.92
C ARG A 54 -10.71 4.09 2.26
N GLN A 55 -10.82 5.39 2.52
CA GLN A 55 -10.37 6.00 3.78
C GLN A 55 -11.10 5.43 5.00
N GLN A 56 -12.40 5.18 4.90
CA GLN A 56 -13.17 4.54 5.98
C GLN A 56 -12.70 3.11 6.24
N GLN A 57 -12.46 2.31 5.19
CA GLN A 57 -11.96 0.94 5.32
C GLN A 57 -10.55 0.91 5.95
N GLU A 58 -9.66 1.80 5.55
CA GLU A 58 -8.33 1.92 6.14
C GLU A 58 -8.39 2.34 7.62
N ALA A 59 -9.29 3.24 7.98
CA ALA A 59 -9.49 3.65 9.37
C ALA A 59 -10.00 2.49 10.26
N LEU A 60 -10.90 1.64 9.73
CA LEU A 60 -11.38 0.45 10.42
C LEU A 60 -10.25 -0.56 10.64
N LYS A 61 -9.50 -0.90 9.59
CA LYS A 61 -8.33 -1.80 9.68
C LYS A 61 -7.29 -1.28 10.67
N THR A 62 -7.06 0.03 10.72
CA THR A 62 -6.17 0.66 11.70
C THR A 62 -6.64 0.44 13.13
N LYS A 63 -7.96 0.55 13.39
CA LYS A 63 -8.52 0.28 14.74
C LYS A 63 -8.35 -1.19 15.12
N GLU A 64 -8.67 -2.11 14.22
CA GLU A 64 -8.51 -3.55 14.43
C GLU A 64 -7.06 -3.91 14.75
N PHE A 65 -6.10 -3.38 14.00
CA PHE A 65 -4.68 -3.61 14.28
C PHE A 65 -4.27 -3.11 15.66
N ASN A 66 -4.70 -1.91 16.04
CA ASN A 66 -4.38 -1.35 17.36
C ASN A 66 -4.94 -2.17 18.53
N LEU A 67 -6.07 -2.85 18.34
CA LEU A 67 -6.64 -3.76 19.35
C LEU A 67 -5.77 -5.00 19.57
N LEU A 68 -4.94 -5.38 18.60
CA LEU A 68 -4.03 -6.54 18.70
C LEU A 68 -2.70 -6.20 19.40
N LYS A 69 -2.52 -4.98 19.88
CA LYS A 69 -1.30 -4.58 20.58
C LYS A 69 -1.10 -5.42 21.85
N GLY A 70 0.03 -6.11 21.92
CA GLY A 70 0.36 -7.04 23.01
C GLY A 70 -0.31 -8.42 22.87
N GLN A 71 -0.96 -8.71 21.74
CA GLN A 71 -1.65 -9.97 21.50
C GLN A 71 -1.13 -10.74 20.28
N LEU A 72 -0.21 -10.16 19.51
CA LEU A 72 0.36 -10.83 18.34
C LEU A 72 1.22 -12.03 18.77
N PRO A 73 1.10 -13.18 18.12
CA PRO A 73 1.95 -14.33 18.39
C PRO A 73 3.40 -14.03 17.98
N TRP A 74 4.35 -14.68 18.63
CA TRP A 74 5.75 -14.59 18.25
C TRP A 74 5.98 -15.21 16.85
N PRO A 75 6.81 -14.57 16.00
CA PRO A 75 7.08 -15.08 14.66
C PRO A 75 7.88 -16.38 14.65
N THR A 76 8.59 -16.68 15.77
CA THR A 76 9.32 -17.93 15.95
C THR A 76 9.58 -18.16 17.45
N GLU A 77 9.84 -19.41 17.82
CA GLU A 77 10.37 -19.73 19.13
C GLU A 77 11.83 -19.29 19.20
N GLY A 78 12.24 -18.79 20.37
CA GLY A 78 13.61 -18.32 20.56
C GLY A 78 13.72 -17.20 21.58
N ARG A 79 14.93 -16.66 21.71
CA ARG A 79 15.24 -15.53 22.61
C ARG A 79 15.58 -14.28 21.80
N VAL A 80 15.15 -13.13 22.27
CA VAL A 80 15.57 -11.82 21.73
C VAL A 80 17.03 -11.59 22.12
N ILE A 81 17.88 -11.39 21.11
CA ILE A 81 19.31 -11.11 21.28
C ILE A 81 19.68 -9.65 21.02
N LEU A 82 18.81 -8.94 20.28
CA LEU A 82 18.93 -7.50 20.05
C LEU A 82 17.52 -6.89 20.08
N LYS A 83 17.35 -5.86 20.91
CA LYS A 83 16.08 -5.16 21.10
C LYS A 83 15.91 -4.01 20.11
N PHE A 84 14.68 -3.53 20.01
CA PHE A 84 14.32 -2.35 19.24
C PHE A 84 14.98 -1.08 19.78
N GLY A 85 15.33 -0.16 18.88
CA GLY A 85 15.83 1.17 19.19
C GLY A 85 17.35 1.25 19.33
N LYS A 86 17.82 2.29 20.00
CA LYS A 86 19.25 2.60 20.11
C LYS A 86 19.97 1.59 21.00
N GLN A 87 21.02 0.98 20.45
CA GLN A 87 21.87 0.01 21.11
C GLN A 87 23.30 0.56 21.19
N TRP A 88 23.86 0.61 22.41
CA TRP A 88 25.25 1.01 22.63
C TRP A 88 26.17 -0.20 22.52
N ASN A 89 27.09 -0.16 21.57
CA ASN A 89 28.14 -1.18 21.44
C ASN A 89 29.38 -0.75 22.26
N THR A 90 29.60 -1.39 23.39
CA THR A 90 30.72 -1.06 24.30
C THR A 90 32.08 -1.34 23.70
N LYS A 91 32.21 -2.32 22.80
CA LYS A 91 33.48 -2.69 22.15
C LYS A 91 33.86 -1.68 21.06
N LEU A 92 32.89 -1.27 20.25
CA LEU A 92 33.13 -0.33 19.16
C LEU A 92 32.89 1.13 19.53
N LYS A 93 32.39 1.40 20.75
CA LYS A 93 32.02 2.74 21.27
C LYS A 93 31.10 3.49 20.27
N THR A 94 30.18 2.77 19.66
CA THR A 94 29.24 3.29 18.68
C THR A 94 27.79 3.00 19.08
N THR A 95 26.86 3.89 18.68
CA THR A 95 25.42 3.65 18.83
C THR A 95 24.89 3.17 17.49
N THR A 96 24.19 2.04 17.49
CA THR A 96 23.42 1.55 16.35
C THR A 96 21.93 1.64 16.66
N ASP A 97 21.13 1.97 15.67
CA ASP A 97 19.66 1.99 15.80
C ASP A 97 19.10 0.71 15.16
N ASN A 98 18.42 -0.11 15.97
CA ASN A 98 17.80 -1.34 15.49
C ASN A 98 16.32 -1.07 15.20
N PRO A 99 15.87 -1.19 13.92
CA PRO A 99 14.50 -0.91 13.52
C PRO A 99 13.48 -1.96 13.95
N GLY A 100 13.94 -3.09 14.50
CA GLY A 100 13.13 -4.21 14.94
C GLY A 100 13.77 -4.95 16.11
N ILE A 101 13.55 -6.26 16.19
CA ILE A 101 14.19 -7.16 17.13
C ILE A 101 14.90 -8.29 16.39
N ASP A 102 16.02 -8.74 16.95
CA ASP A 102 16.68 -9.95 16.47
C ASP A 102 16.35 -11.12 17.40
N ILE A 103 15.83 -12.20 16.84
CA ILE A 103 15.45 -13.40 17.58
C ILE A 103 16.38 -14.54 17.16
N LYS A 104 17.06 -15.13 18.13
CA LYS A 104 17.92 -16.30 17.92
C LYS A 104 17.16 -17.57 18.28
N ALA A 105 17.14 -18.51 17.33
CA ALA A 105 16.65 -19.88 17.51
C ALA A 105 17.55 -20.86 16.75
N HIS A 106 17.14 -22.11 16.68
CA HIS A 106 17.88 -23.11 15.90
C HIS A 106 17.77 -22.81 14.38
N PRO A 107 18.84 -23.05 13.59
CA PRO A 107 18.74 -23.04 12.13
C PRO A 107 17.59 -23.93 11.65
N GLY A 108 16.82 -23.47 10.70
CA GLY A 108 15.67 -24.21 10.20
C GLY A 108 14.41 -24.16 11.09
N SER A 109 14.41 -23.38 12.19
CA SER A 109 13.18 -23.15 12.96
C SER A 109 12.11 -22.48 12.08
N PRO A 110 10.83 -22.87 12.20
CA PRO A 110 9.76 -22.28 11.40
C PRO A 110 9.55 -20.81 11.78
N ILE A 111 9.39 -19.99 10.75
CA ILE A 111 9.00 -18.58 10.87
C ILE A 111 7.55 -18.47 10.46
N ARG A 112 6.73 -17.95 11.37
CA ARG A 112 5.29 -17.85 11.20
C ARG A 112 4.85 -16.41 11.04
N CYS A 113 3.82 -16.24 10.22
CA CYS A 113 3.12 -14.97 10.09
C CYS A 113 2.47 -14.58 11.42
N THR A 114 2.72 -13.37 11.90
CA THR A 114 2.20 -12.90 13.19
C THR A 114 0.76 -12.40 13.10
N MET A 115 0.32 -12.00 11.92
CA MET A 115 -1.02 -11.50 11.63
C MET A 115 -1.39 -11.78 10.18
N SER A 116 -2.68 -12.05 9.91
CA SER A 116 -3.16 -12.29 8.55
C SER A 116 -2.93 -11.06 7.64
N GLY A 117 -2.59 -11.29 6.38
CA GLY A 117 -2.31 -10.24 5.41
C GLY A 117 -1.95 -10.79 4.04
N VAL A 118 -1.41 -9.91 3.20
CA VAL A 118 -0.95 -10.23 1.85
C VAL A 118 0.56 -10.01 1.75
N VAL A 119 1.26 -10.98 1.19
CA VAL A 119 2.70 -10.86 0.95
C VAL A 119 2.94 -9.87 -0.19
N THR A 120 3.53 -8.73 0.11
CA THR A 120 3.80 -7.68 -0.90
C THR A 120 5.18 -7.79 -1.52
N THR A 121 6.14 -8.38 -0.80
CA THR A 121 7.53 -8.44 -1.26
C THR A 121 8.23 -9.69 -0.76
N VAL A 122 8.93 -10.35 -1.66
CA VAL A 122 9.92 -11.40 -1.35
C VAL A 122 11.17 -11.04 -2.14
N THR A 123 12.24 -10.63 -1.45
CA THR A 123 13.44 -10.12 -2.11
C THR A 123 14.69 -10.32 -1.25
N TYR A 124 15.86 -10.12 -1.85
CA TYR A 124 17.12 -10.05 -1.13
C TYR A 124 17.55 -8.59 -0.91
N ILE A 125 17.77 -8.21 0.34
CA ILE A 125 18.23 -6.87 0.72
C ILE A 125 19.62 -6.98 1.37
N ARG A 126 20.57 -6.20 0.87
CA ARG A 126 21.94 -6.19 1.41
C ARG A 126 21.91 -5.82 2.90
N GLY A 127 22.50 -6.66 3.75
CA GLY A 127 22.51 -6.50 5.21
C GLY A 127 21.30 -7.09 5.94
N TYR A 128 20.18 -7.33 5.24
CA TYR A 128 18.97 -8.00 5.76
C TYR A 128 18.83 -9.44 5.22
N GLY A 129 19.54 -9.75 4.13
CA GLY A 129 19.41 -11.05 3.48
C GLY A 129 18.06 -11.22 2.78
N THR A 130 17.62 -12.45 2.67
CA THR A 130 16.30 -12.75 2.12
C THR A 130 15.22 -12.26 3.07
N THR A 131 14.30 -11.46 2.56
CA THR A 131 13.32 -10.68 3.31
C THR A 131 11.92 -10.88 2.73
N ILE A 132 10.95 -11.08 3.61
CA ILE A 132 9.51 -11.12 3.31
C ILE A 132 8.87 -9.91 3.97
N ILE A 133 8.00 -9.20 3.22
CA ILE A 133 7.19 -8.08 3.73
C ILE A 133 5.73 -8.45 3.53
N ILE A 134 4.93 -8.32 4.59
CA ILE A 134 3.49 -8.61 4.60
C ILE A 134 2.73 -7.34 4.94
N ASP A 135 1.75 -7.00 4.10
CA ASP A 135 0.78 -5.92 4.33
C ASP A 135 -0.45 -6.48 5.07
N HIS A 136 -0.76 -5.89 6.21
CA HIS A 136 -1.92 -6.24 7.04
C HIS A 136 -3.10 -5.26 6.84
N GLY A 137 -2.92 -4.30 5.94
CA GLY A 137 -3.85 -3.19 5.73
C GLY A 137 -3.77 -2.11 6.81
N GLY A 138 -4.48 -0.98 6.59
CA GLY A 138 -4.47 0.15 7.51
C GLY A 138 -3.11 0.83 7.69
N GLY A 139 -2.15 0.59 6.76
CA GLY A 139 -0.78 1.11 6.81
C GLY A 139 0.14 0.36 7.76
N PHE A 140 -0.18 -0.91 8.09
CA PHE A 140 0.63 -1.77 8.95
C PHE A 140 1.31 -2.88 8.14
N TYR A 141 2.60 -3.08 8.40
CA TYR A 141 3.44 -4.08 7.74
C TYR A 141 4.29 -4.82 8.75
N THR A 142 4.60 -6.08 8.45
CA THR A 142 5.64 -6.83 9.16
C THR A 142 6.73 -7.26 8.19
N VAL A 143 7.98 -7.25 8.69
CA VAL A 143 9.19 -7.57 7.93
C VAL A 143 9.89 -8.74 8.61
N TYR A 144 10.20 -9.77 7.82
CA TYR A 144 10.90 -10.97 8.26
C TYR A 144 12.16 -11.12 7.43
N SER A 145 13.33 -10.94 8.04
CA SER A 145 14.62 -10.94 7.34
C SER A 145 15.57 -12.02 7.87
N HIS A 146 16.61 -12.33 7.10
CA HIS A 146 17.53 -13.45 7.28
C HIS A 146 16.86 -14.81 7.14
N VAL A 147 15.75 -14.87 6.38
CA VAL A 147 14.98 -16.09 6.19
C VAL A 147 15.55 -16.95 5.08
N THR A 148 15.21 -18.25 5.10
CA THR A 148 15.53 -19.22 4.06
C THR A 148 14.32 -20.11 3.80
N ASN A 149 14.37 -20.92 2.76
CA ASN A 149 13.32 -21.90 2.40
C ASN A 149 11.90 -21.32 2.50
N ILE A 150 11.64 -20.30 1.67
CA ILE A 150 10.39 -19.53 1.64
C ILE A 150 9.22 -20.45 1.23
N GLN A 151 8.12 -20.40 1.98
CA GLN A 151 6.90 -21.19 1.78
C GLN A 151 5.73 -20.35 1.24
N THR A 152 5.97 -19.12 0.83
CA THR A 152 4.97 -18.19 0.31
C THR A 152 5.50 -17.47 -0.93
N SER A 153 4.65 -16.73 -1.62
CA SER A 153 5.02 -15.92 -2.79
C SER A 153 4.37 -14.54 -2.71
N VAL A 154 4.86 -13.60 -3.53
CA VAL A 154 4.21 -12.29 -3.69
C VAL A 154 2.75 -12.49 -4.09
N ASP A 155 1.87 -11.63 -3.60
CA ASP A 155 0.41 -11.62 -3.77
C ASP A 155 -0.33 -12.79 -3.08
N SER A 156 0.37 -13.67 -2.34
CA SER A 156 -0.27 -14.71 -1.53
C SER A 156 -0.91 -14.15 -0.28
N GLU A 157 -2.14 -14.58 0.01
CA GLU A 157 -2.78 -14.38 1.31
C GLU A 157 -2.18 -15.35 2.33
N VAL A 158 -1.81 -14.85 3.50
CA VAL A 158 -1.29 -15.62 4.63
C VAL A 158 -2.10 -15.33 5.88
N ARG A 159 -2.29 -16.35 6.72
CA ARG A 159 -3.00 -16.22 8.00
C ARG A 159 -2.02 -16.16 9.16
N SER A 160 -2.46 -15.57 10.26
CA SER A 160 -1.70 -15.65 11.53
C SER A 160 -1.42 -17.11 11.90
N GLY A 161 -0.14 -17.40 12.16
CA GLY A 161 0.34 -18.76 12.48
C GLY A 161 0.85 -19.57 11.28
N ASP A 162 0.55 -19.19 10.04
CA ASP A 162 1.06 -19.89 8.85
C ASP A 162 2.58 -19.83 8.80
N VAL A 163 3.22 -20.94 8.42
CA VAL A 163 4.67 -21.00 8.18
C VAL A 163 4.96 -20.34 6.85
N ILE A 164 5.69 -19.21 6.88
CA ILE A 164 6.04 -18.42 5.69
C ILE A 164 7.47 -18.68 5.19
N ALA A 165 8.36 -19.09 6.09
CA ALA A 165 9.76 -19.41 5.80
C ALA A 165 10.38 -20.17 6.97
N TYR A 166 11.68 -20.41 6.86
CA TYR A 166 12.49 -20.98 7.93
C TYR A 166 13.65 -20.05 8.28
N MET A 167 14.14 -20.17 9.51
CA MET A 167 15.28 -19.40 10.00
C MET A 167 16.55 -19.78 9.27
N GLY A 168 17.20 -18.79 8.67
CA GLY A 168 18.47 -18.91 7.98
C GLY A 168 19.53 -17.98 8.51
N ASP A 169 20.62 -17.89 7.79
CA ASP A 169 21.74 -16.99 8.01
C ASP A 169 21.96 -16.05 6.81
N SER A 170 20.99 -16.00 5.89
CA SER A 170 21.05 -15.19 4.68
C SER A 170 21.40 -13.74 5.03
N GLY A 171 22.53 -13.23 4.53
CA GLY A 171 23.01 -11.87 4.80
C GLY A 171 23.40 -11.57 6.26
N SER A 172 23.43 -12.57 7.15
CA SER A 172 23.84 -12.40 8.55
C SER A 172 25.31 -12.76 8.74
N ILE A 173 26.07 -11.85 9.33
CA ILE A 173 27.48 -12.10 9.75
C ILE A 173 27.58 -12.75 11.14
N ASN A 174 26.48 -12.82 11.88
CA ASN A 174 26.44 -13.32 13.26
C ASN A 174 25.71 -14.68 13.38
N GLY A 175 25.58 -15.41 12.27
CA GLY A 175 24.89 -16.70 12.22
C GLY A 175 23.38 -16.57 12.12
N SER A 176 22.70 -17.70 12.31
CA SER A 176 21.26 -17.84 12.10
C SER A 176 20.45 -17.03 13.13
N LYS A 177 19.59 -16.16 12.63
CA LYS A 177 18.66 -15.34 13.40
C LYS A 177 17.49 -14.88 12.52
N LEU A 178 16.40 -14.50 13.13
CA LEU A 178 15.32 -13.72 12.49
C LEU A 178 15.46 -12.26 12.90
N HIS A 179 15.53 -11.35 11.93
CA HIS A 179 15.29 -9.95 12.18
C HIS A 179 13.82 -9.65 11.85
N PHE A 180 13.08 -9.13 12.83
CA PHE A 180 11.64 -8.92 12.77
C PHE A 180 11.31 -7.47 13.08
N GLU A 181 10.56 -6.83 12.15
CA GLU A 181 10.10 -5.45 12.30
C GLU A 181 8.57 -5.37 12.21
N ILE A 182 8.00 -4.41 12.92
CA ILE A 182 6.61 -3.97 12.75
C ILE A 182 6.62 -2.50 12.34
N TRP A 183 5.88 -2.18 11.29
CA TRP A 183 5.70 -0.82 10.81
C TRP A 183 4.25 -0.42 10.90
N GLY A 184 3.98 0.82 11.32
CA GLY A 184 2.62 1.38 11.35
C GLY A 184 2.65 2.83 10.90
N LYS A 185 1.85 3.16 9.87
CA LYS A 185 1.74 4.52 9.31
C LYS A 185 3.09 5.15 8.98
N GLY A 186 3.98 4.36 8.35
CA GLY A 186 5.30 4.79 7.96
C GLY A 186 6.33 4.92 9.09
N GLN A 187 6.00 4.50 10.31
CA GLN A 187 6.90 4.52 11.46
C GLN A 187 7.24 3.10 11.92
N LYS A 188 8.48 2.93 12.39
CA LYS A 188 8.94 1.70 13.03
C LYS A 188 8.35 1.60 14.43
N LEU A 189 7.76 0.47 14.75
CA LEU A 189 7.15 0.19 16.05
C LEU A 189 7.97 -0.84 16.82
N ASP A 190 8.04 -0.68 18.14
CA ASP A 190 8.72 -1.64 19.00
C ASP A 190 7.97 -2.98 19.05
N PRO A 191 8.51 -4.08 18.43
CA PRO A 191 7.79 -5.33 18.32
C PRO A 191 7.44 -5.97 19.68
N GLU A 192 8.28 -5.80 20.71
CA GLU A 192 8.01 -6.37 22.04
C GLU A 192 6.75 -5.79 22.69
N LYS A 193 6.28 -4.60 22.24
CA LYS A 193 5.02 -4.01 22.71
C LYS A 193 3.78 -4.56 21.99
N TRP A 194 3.97 -5.23 20.88
CA TRP A 194 2.89 -5.79 20.05
C TRP A 194 2.74 -7.28 20.23
N LEU A 195 3.83 -7.97 20.51
CA LEU A 195 3.87 -9.40 20.74
C LEU A 195 3.33 -9.75 22.14
N ILE A 196 2.78 -10.96 22.28
CA ILE A 196 2.35 -11.54 23.56
C ILE A 196 3.55 -11.56 24.52
N LYS A 197 3.36 -11.14 25.76
CA LYS A 197 4.40 -11.19 26.78
C LYS A 197 4.87 -12.63 27.00
N LYS A 198 6.16 -12.85 26.90
CA LYS A 198 6.86 -14.10 27.30
C LYS A 198 7.18 -14.10 28.78
#